data_817c4ffc025a104b548c90d24ec57831
#
_entry.id   817c4ffc025a104b548c90d24ec57831
#
_cell.length_a   1.000
_cell.length_b   1.000
_cell.length_c   1.000
_cell.angle_alpha   90.00
_cell.angle_beta   90.00
_cell.angle_gamma   90.00
#
_symmetry.space_group_name_H-M   'P 1'
#
loop_
_entity.id
_entity.type
_entity.pdbx_description
1 polymer ?
#
loop_
_entity_poly.entity_id
_entity_poly.type
_entity_poly.pdbx_seq_one_letter_code
_entity_poly.pdbx_strand_id
1 'polypeptide(L)'
;MTPIAQSALPRIIRTPWQIRWQPELIGTLVFLIHQGQVLLIEKLTGHGQGKINGPGGKWEINESLLECARRETLEETGLAVDNLTCEAELRFVEQAGPQWLGYVFVAKVFSGELTQTQEAKPFWCDLGNIPYRFMWADDAIWLPKVLKQAQQSSSRPQPFVHNFLFNDGELLAHEPVSQTQLSFSVTQPRAAQFVRQS
;
A
#
# COMPACT_ATOMS: atom_id res chain seq x y z
N MET A 1 37.81 15.48 1.51
CA MET A 1 36.48 14.87 1.63
C MET A 1 35.51 15.99 1.98
N THR A 2 34.82 16.53 0.99
CA THR A 2 33.85 17.61 1.15
C THR A 2 32.53 16.94 1.64
N PRO A 3 31.90 17.42 2.69
CA PRO A 3 30.63 16.87 3.12
C PRO A 3 29.60 17.11 2.03
N ILE A 4 28.99 16.03 1.54
CA ILE A 4 27.83 16.11 0.64
C ILE A 4 26.77 16.92 1.39
N ALA A 5 26.50 18.10 0.85
CA ALA A 5 25.66 19.07 1.47
C ALA A 5 24.27 18.50 1.73
N GLN A 6 23.80 18.56 2.98
CA GLN A 6 22.41 18.33 3.39
C GLN A 6 21.40 19.22 2.63
N SER A 7 21.86 20.01 1.67
CA SER A 7 21.06 20.91 0.84
C SER A 7 20.39 20.22 -0.36
N ALA A 8 20.71 18.96 -0.66
CA ALA A 8 20.22 18.28 -1.86
C ALA A 8 18.92 17.49 -1.66
N LEU A 9 18.44 17.31 -0.43
CA LEU A 9 17.12 16.74 -0.21
C LEU A 9 16.06 17.82 -0.48
N PRO A 10 15.09 17.56 -1.37
CA PRO A 10 14.06 18.56 -1.67
C PRO A 10 13.37 19.00 -0.37
N ARG A 11 13.03 20.28 -0.28
CA ARG A 11 12.30 20.86 0.85
C ARG A 11 11.02 20.10 1.21
N ILE A 12 10.45 19.39 0.25
CA ILE A 12 9.30 18.49 0.38
C ILE A 12 9.50 17.41 1.46
N ILE A 13 10.70 16.85 1.66
CA ILE A 13 10.92 15.79 2.66
C ILE A 13 10.89 16.31 4.08
N ARG A 14 11.31 17.55 4.30
CA ARG A 14 11.38 18.09 5.66
C ARG A 14 10.01 18.36 6.26
N THR A 15 8.99 18.62 5.42
CA THR A 15 7.64 18.96 5.86
C THR A 15 6.53 18.55 4.88
N PRO A 16 6.59 17.41 4.17
CA PRO A 16 5.62 17.07 3.12
C PRO A 16 4.18 16.98 3.65
N TRP A 17 4.06 16.66 4.93
CA TRP A 17 2.81 16.42 5.64
C TRP A 17 2.33 17.63 6.42
N GLN A 18 3.17 18.61 6.63
CA GLN A 18 2.84 19.86 7.31
C GLN A 18 2.41 20.96 6.33
N ILE A 19 2.84 20.87 5.05
CA ILE A 19 2.56 21.87 4.04
C ILE A 19 1.70 21.26 2.92
N ARG A 20 0.36 21.27 3.11
CA ARG A 20 -0.64 21.04 2.05
C ARG A 20 -0.34 19.87 1.11
N TRP A 21 0.30 18.77 1.60
CA TRP A 21 0.43 17.57 0.80
C TRP A 21 -0.97 17.01 0.52
N GLN A 22 -1.28 16.82 -0.74
CA GLN A 22 -2.51 16.20 -1.18
C GLN A 22 -2.16 15.06 -2.13
N PRO A 23 -2.60 13.84 -1.86
CA PRO A 23 -2.38 12.74 -2.78
C PRO A 23 -3.20 12.97 -4.06
N GLU A 24 -2.57 12.79 -5.19
CA GLU A 24 -3.23 12.78 -6.49
C GLU A 24 -3.88 11.43 -6.78
N LEU A 25 -3.28 10.38 -6.24
CA LEU A 25 -3.74 9.00 -6.39
C LEU A 25 -3.89 8.35 -5.01
N ILE A 26 -4.98 7.64 -4.83
CA ILE A 26 -5.25 6.84 -3.65
C ILE A 26 -5.42 5.39 -4.09
N GLY A 27 -4.87 4.46 -3.34
CA GLY A 27 -5.00 3.05 -3.66
C GLY A 27 -4.98 2.16 -2.41
N THR A 28 -5.24 0.89 -2.64
CA THR A 28 -5.27 -0.13 -1.61
C THR A 28 -4.34 -1.29 -1.96
N LEU A 29 -3.81 -1.94 -0.92
CA LEU A 29 -3.10 -3.21 -1.00
C LEU A 29 -3.71 -4.18 0.02
N VAL A 30 -3.88 -5.43 -0.35
CA VAL A 30 -4.44 -6.47 0.52
C VAL A 30 -3.44 -7.62 0.68
N PHE A 31 -3.13 -7.96 1.93
CA PHE A 31 -2.34 -9.14 2.25
C PHE A 31 -3.24 -10.18 2.91
N LEU A 32 -3.68 -11.16 2.13
CA LEU A 32 -4.49 -12.27 2.60
C LEU A 32 -3.57 -13.33 3.21
N ILE A 33 -3.75 -13.63 4.50
CA ILE A 33 -2.90 -14.57 5.23
C ILE A 33 -3.68 -15.83 5.52
N HIS A 34 -3.13 -16.97 5.11
CA HIS A 34 -3.72 -18.30 5.32
C HIS A 34 -2.64 -19.36 5.54
N GLN A 35 -2.78 -20.17 6.59
CA GLN A 35 -1.91 -21.32 6.89
C GLN A 35 -0.40 -21.05 6.81
N GLY A 36 0.07 -19.90 7.32
CA GLY A 36 1.49 -19.52 7.31
C GLY A 36 1.99 -18.95 5.97
N GLN A 37 1.08 -18.74 5.03
CA GLN A 37 1.35 -18.13 3.73
C GLN A 37 0.64 -16.79 3.58
N VAL A 38 1.11 -15.97 2.66
CA VAL A 38 0.47 -14.73 2.20
C VAL A 38 0.22 -14.79 0.70
N LEU A 39 -0.94 -14.29 0.28
CA LEU A 39 -1.25 -14.14 -1.13
C LEU A 39 -0.48 -12.95 -1.70
N LEU A 40 0.28 -13.19 -2.74
CA LEU A 40 0.97 -12.20 -3.55
C LEU A 40 0.56 -12.36 -5.02
N ILE A 41 0.80 -11.31 -5.79
CA ILE A 41 0.60 -11.29 -7.24
C ILE A 41 1.89 -10.88 -7.95
N GLU A 42 2.14 -11.43 -9.11
CA GLU A 42 3.05 -10.86 -10.11
C GLU A 42 2.20 -9.97 -11.03
N LYS A 43 2.49 -8.67 -11.08
CA LYS A 43 1.78 -7.72 -11.95
C LYS A 43 2.17 -7.97 -13.40
N LEU A 44 1.20 -8.27 -14.25
CA LEU A 44 1.41 -8.54 -15.67
C LEU A 44 1.28 -7.29 -16.52
N THR A 45 0.55 -6.29 -16.04
CA THR A 45 0.29 -5.02 -16.76
C THR A 45 0.27 -3.82 -15.80
N GLY A 46 0.32 -2.61 -16.38
CA GLY A 46 0.11 -1.36 -15.66
C GLY A 46 1.28 -0.94 -14.74
N HIS A 47 0.96 -0.13 -13.74
CA HIS A 47 1.97 0.36 -12.79
C HIS A 47 2.54 -0.80 -11.97
N GLY A 48 3.87 -0.92 -11.96
CA GLY A 48 4.56 -2.04 -11.31
C GLY A 48 4.61 -3.33 -12.13
N GLN A 49 4.36 -3.31 -13.44
CA GLN A 49 4.51 -4.48 -14.29
C GLN A 49 5.87 -5.19 -14.06
N GLY A 50 5.83 -6.51 -13.87
CA GLY A 50 6.99 -7.35 -13.56
C GLY A 50 7.40 -7.36 -12.08
N LYS A 51 6.74 -6.58 -11.22
CA LYS A 51 6.95 -6.62 -9.77
C LYS A 51 5.96 -7.55 -9.08
N ILE A 52 6.38 -8.04 -7.92
CA ILE A 52 5.53 -8.76 -6.99
C ILE A 52 4.97 -7.78 -5.96
N ASN A 53 3.69 -7.92 -5.62
CA ASN A 53 3.02 -7.13 -4.59
C ASN A 53 1.83 -7.90 -3.98
N GLY A 54 1.15 -7.32 -3.00
CA GLY A 54 -0.21 -7.73 -2.65
C GLY A 54 -1.20 -7.30 -3.75
N PRO A 55 -2.32 -8.02 -3.94
CA PRO A 55 -3.40 -7.53 -4.80
C PRO A 55 -3.89 -6.17 -4.33
N GLY A 56 -4.27 -5.33 -5.29
CA GLY A 56 -4.74 -3.99 -5.00
C GLY A 56 -4.61 -3.03 -6.16
N GLY A 57 -5.27 -1.89 -6.04
CA GLY A 57 -5.30 -0.92 -7.11
C GLY A 57 -5.85 0.42 -6.68
N LYS A 58 -6.29 1.21 -7.67
CA LYS A 58 -6.73 2.58 -7.46
C LYS A 58 -8.14 2.63 -6.89
N TRP A 59 -8.30 3.50 -5.89
CA TRP A 59 -9.61 3.87 -5.39
C TRP A 59 -10.44 4.59 -6.45
N GLU A 60 -11.71 4.21 -6.57
CA GLU A 60 -12.69 4.83 -7.47
C GLU A 60 -13.70 5.71 -6.72
N ILE A 61 -14.32 6.65 -7.44
CA ILE A 61 -15.34 7.52 -6.87
C ILE A 61 -16.57 6.68 -6.46
N ASN A 62 -17.15 7.03 -5.31
CA ASN A 62 -18.33 6.41 -4.70
C ASN A 62 -18.12 5.05 -4.03
N GLU A 63 -16.89 4.55 -3.94
CA GLU A 63 -16.59 3.41 -3.09
C GLU A 63 -15.82 3.84 -1.81
N SER A 64 -15.91 3.04 -0.77
CA SER A 64 -15.02 3.13 0.39
C SER A 64 -13.68 2.45 0.09
N LEU A 65 -12.66 2.71 0.89
CA LEU A 65 -11.38 2.02 0.76
C LEU A 65 -11.50 0.51 0.99
N LEU A 66 -12.44 0.08 1.84
CA LEU A 66 -12.74 -1.35 2.03
C LEU A 66 -13.39 -1.98 0.80
N GLU A 67 -14.29 -1.27 0.13
CA GLU A 67 -14.92 -1.73 -1.12
C GLU A 67 -13.88 -1.82 -2.23
N CYS A 68 -13.02 -0.81 -2.39
CA CYS A 68 -11.89 -0.84 -3.29
C CYS A 68 -10.99 -2.07 -3.05
N ALA A 69 -10.58 -2.30 -1.80
CA ALA A 69 -9.74 -3.44 -1.44
C ALA A 69 -10.38 -4.79 -1.79
N ARG A 70 -11.69 -4.94 -1.59
CA ARG A 70 -12.43 -6.15 -1.97
C ARG A 70 -12.52 -6.32 -3.47
N ARG A 71 -12.89 -5.25 -4.20
CA ARG A 71 -13.03 -5.26 -5.66
C ARG A 71 -11.72 -5.64 -6.33
N GLU A 72 -10.65 -4.93 -6.03
CA GLU A 72 -9.32 -5.17 -6.61
C GLU A 72 -8.80 -6.59 -6.31
N THR A 73 -8.99 -7.07 -5.08
CA THR A 73 -8.58 -8.44 -4.74
C THR A 73 -9.35 -9.47 -5.56
N LEU A 74 -10.65 -9.29 -5.74
CA LEU A 74 -11.47 -10.19 -6.55
C LEU A 74 -11.05 -10.16 -8.02
N GLU A 75 -10.86 -8.95 -8.58
CA GLU A 75 -10.49 -8.74 -9.98
C GLU A 75 -9.12 -9.35 -10.31
N GLU A 76 -8.13 -9.20 -9.42
CA GLU A 76 -6.77 -9.67 -9.67
C GLU A 76 -6.52 -11.13 -9.29
N THR A 77 -7.36 -11.73 -8.43
CA THR A 77 -7.08 -13.07 -7.88
C THR A 77 -8.21 -14.07 -7.97
N GLY A 78 -9.44 -13.64 -8.25
CA GLY A 78 -10.64 -14.49 -8.19
C GLY A 78 -11.14 -14.76 -6.75
N LEU A 79 -10.46 -14.20 -5.72
CA LEU A 79 -10.84 -14.43 -4.33
C LEU A 79 -11.64 -13.26 -3.77
N ALA A 80 -12.81 -13.57 -3.22
CA ALA A 80 -13.57 -12.64 -2.39
C ALA A 80 -13.02 -12.66 -0.97
N VAL A 81 -12.67 -11.49 -0.42
CA VAL A 81 -12.10 -11.32 0.92
C VAL A 81 -13.07 -10.62 1.86
N ASP A 82 -13.03 -10.99 3.14
CA ASP A 82 -13.85 -10.38 4.17
C ASP A 82 -13.03 -10.10 5.45
N ASN A 83 -13.66 -9.40 6.41
CA ASN A 83 -13.03 -9.03 7.68
C ASN A 83 -11.66 -8.34 7.50
N LEU A 84 -11.60 -7.42 6.56
CA LEU A 84 -10.40 -6.61 6.29
C LEU A 84 -10.08 -5.70 7.47
N THR A 85 -8.82 -5.72 7.90
CA THR A 85 -8.29 -4.80 8.93
C THR A 85 -7.26 -3.88 8.28
N CYS A 86 -7.42 -2.57 8.46
CA CYS A 86 -6.42 -1.60 8.01
C CYS A 86 -5.21 -1.64 8.95
N GLU A 87 -4.03 -1.90 8.41
CA GLU A 87 -2.77 -2.04 9.15
C GLU A 87 -1.84 -0.83 8.97
N ALA A 88 -1.92 -0.15 7.83
CA ALA A 88 -1.05 0.99 7.55
C ALA A 88 -1.66 1.99 6.56
N GLU A 89 -1.19 3.23 6.69
CA GLU A 89 -1.28 4.28 5.69
C GLU A 89 0.14 4.61 5.22
N LEU A 90 0.38 4.49 3.93
CA LEU A 90 1.68 4.73 3.29
C LEU A 90 1.57 5.96 2.39
N ARG A 91 2.45 6.93 2.61
CA ARG A 91 2.47 8.20 1.86
C ARG A 91 3.70 8.22 0.97
N PHE A 92 3.48 8.19 -0.33
CA PHE A 92 4.53 8.17 -1.31
C PHE A 92 4.65 9.53 -1.98
N VAL A 93 5.78 10.17 -1.78
CA VAL A 93 6.18 11.39 -2.46
C VAL A 93 7.09 11.00 -3.60
N GLU A 94 6.60 11.12 -4.83
CA GLU A 94 7.41 10.90 -6.02
C GLU A 94 7.80 12.28 -6.61
N GLN A 95 9.10 12.52 -6.76
CA GLN A 95 9.59 13.81 -7.25
C GLN A 95 9.31 14.04 -8.74
N ALA A 96 9.28 12.96 -9.52
CA ALA A 96 9.07 13.00 -10.96
C ALA A 96 7.66 12.57 -11.39
N GLY A 97 6.76 12.33 -10.43
CA GLY A 97 5.43 11.78 -10.71
C GLY A 97 4.36 12.18 -9.70
N PRO A 98 3.19 11.54 -9.80
CA PRO A 98 2.06 11.85 -8.93
C PRO A 98 2.30 11.39 -7.49
N GLN A 99 1.70 12.12 -6.55
CA GLN A 99 1.70 11.79 -5.14
C GLN A 99 0.69 10.67 -4.86
N TRP A 100 1.14 9.60 -4.19
CA TRP A 100 0.29 8.46 -3.87
C TRP A 100 0.00 8.35 -2.39
N LEU A 101 -1.20 7.91 -2.07
CA LEU A 101 -1.62 7.49 -0.74
C LEU A 101 -2.08 6.05 -0.80
N GLY A 102 -1.37 5.16 -0.14
CA GLY A 102 -1.68 3.74 -0.06
C GLY A 102 -2.29 3.36 1.29
N TYR A 103 -3.33 2.53 1.27
CA TYR A 103 -3.89 1.88 2.45
C TYR A 103 -3.64 0.39 2.39
N VAL A 104 -3.06 -0.15 3.44
CA VAL A 104 -2.71 -1.57 3.54
C VAL A 104 -3.71 -2.28 4.43
N PHE A 105 -4.32 -3.31 3.87
CA PHE A 105 -5.27 -4.17 4.56
C PHE A 105 -4.73 -5.58 4.73
N VAL A 106 -5.13 -6.24 5.80
CA VAL A 106 -4.94 -7.67 6.01
C VAL A 106 -6.30 -8.35 6.04
N ALA A 107 -6.40 -9.50 5.37
CA ALA A 107 -7.54 -10.40 5.41
C ALA A 107 -7.10 -11.80 5.88
N LYS A 108 -8.02 -12.52 6.54
CA LYS A 108 -7.84 -13.92 6.96
C LYS A 108 -9.00 -14.80 6.55
N VAL A 109 -10.05 -14.19 6.02
CA VAL A 109 -11.27 -14.88 5.56
C VAL A 109 -11.45 -14.59 4.09
N PHE A 110 -11.63 -15.65 3.32
CA PHE A 110 -11.82 -15.55 1.87
C PHE A 110 -12.67 -16.72 1.37
N SER A 111 -13.18 -16.56 0.14
CA SER A 111 -13.86 -17.59 -0.63
C SER A 111 -13.54 -17.44 -2.12
N GLY A 112 -13.86 -18.43 -2.92
CA GLY A 112 -13.58 -18.45 -4.35
C GLY A 112 -12.39 -19.32 -4.70
N GLU A 113 -11.98 -19.27 -5.95
CA GLU A 113 -10.86 -20.05 -6.49
C GLU A 113 -9.76 -19.11 -6.99
N LEU A 114 -8.52 -19.39 -6.62
CA LEU A 114 -7.36 -18.62 -7.05
C LEU A 114 -7.20 -18.72 -8.56
N THR A 115 -7.33 -17.62 -9.26
CA THR A 115 -7.35 -17.57 -10.72
C THR A 115 -6.38 -16.51 -11.24
N GLN A 116 -5.56 -16.90 -12.21
CA GLN A 116 -4.75 -15.94 -12.97
C GLN A 116 -5.65 -15.11 -13.88
N THR A 117 -5.40 -13.82 -13.92
CA THR A 117 -6.12 -12.87 -14.77
C THR A 117 -5.21 -12.29 -15.87
N GLN A 118 -5.71 -11.36 -16.66
CA GLN A 118 -4.86 -10.63 -17.62
C GLN A 118 -3.93 -9.63 -16.94
N GLU A 119 -4.27 -9.18 -15.73
CA GLU A 119 -3.55 -8.14 -15.00
C GLU A 119 -2.57 -8.70 -13.98
N ALA A 120 -2.85 -9.90 -13.45
CA ALA A 120 -2.10 -10.46 -12.33
C ALA A 120 -2.01 -11.98 -12.37
N LYS A 121 -0.88 -12.50 -11.91
CA LYS A 121 -0.66 -13.93 -11.63
C LYS A 121 -0.53 -14.13 -10.12
N PRO A 122 -1.60 -14.52 -9.44
CA PRO A 122 -1.58 -14.71 -7.99
C PRO A 122 -0.91 -16.02 -7.59
N PHE A 123 -0.26 -16.00 -6.41
CA PHE A 123 0.36 -17.19 -5.82
C PHE A 123 0.48 -17.07 -4.31
N TRP A 124 0.47 -18.22 -3.63
CA TRP A 124 0.75 -18.29 -2.19
C TRP A 124 2.26 -18.30 -1.94
N CYS A 125 2.72 -17.46 -1.02
CA CYS A 125 4.11 -17.31 -0.63
C CYS A 125 4.26 -17.56 0.87
N ASP A 126 5.23 -18.37 1.28
CA ASP A 126 5.51 -18.59 2.69
C ASP A 126 5.94 -17.30 3.38
N LEU A 127 5.37 -17.01 4.53
CA LEU A 127 5.67 -15.79 5.31
C LEU A 127 7.16 -15.65 5.67
N GLY A 128 7.89 -16.76 5.76
CA GLY A 128 9.34 -16.76 5.98
C GLY A 128 10.19 -16.52 4.73
N ASN A 129 9.58 -16.42 3.54
CA ASN A 129 10.32 -16.36 2.27
C ASN A 129 9.76 -15.31 1.31
N ILE A 130 9.42 -14.14 1.84
CA ILE A 130 8.89 -13.02 1.03
C ILE A 130 9.93 -12.56 0.00
N PRO A 131 9.57 -12.47 -1.28
CA PRO A 131 10.51 -12.17 -2.36
C PRO A 131 10.79 -10.67 -2.52
N TYR A 132 11.23 -9.98 -1.46
CA TYR A 132 11.45 -8.53 -1.44
C TYR A 132 12.27 -7.98 -2.61
N ARG A 133 13.22 -8.77 -3.13
CA ARG A 133 14.06 -8.35 -4.28
C ARG A 133 13.27 -8.10 -5.58
N PHE A 134 12.05 -8.64 -5.67
CA PHE A 134 11.15 -8.47 -6.81
C PHE A 134 10.00 -7.51 -6.52
N MET A 135 9.95 -6.97 -5.31
CA MET A 135 8.94 -6.01 -4.84
C MET A 135 9.46 -4.58 -4.99
N TRP A 136 8.70 -3.59 -4.54
CA TRP A 136 9.20 -2.23 -4.42
C TRP A 136 10.20 -2.13 -3.26
N ALA A 137 11.12 -1.16 -3.33
CA ALA A 137 12.18 -1.03 -2.32
C ALA A 137 11.65 -0.75 -0.91
N ASP A 138 10.54 -0.06 -0.81
CA ASP A 138 9.86 0.26 0.44
C ASP A 138 9.15 -0.93 1.09
N ASP A 139 8.74 -1.94 0.32
CA ASP A 139 8.04 -3.12 0.85
C ASP A 139 8.89 -3.84 1.91
N ALA A 140 10.20 -3.89 1.74
CA ALA A 140 11.11 -4.48 2.73
C ALA A 140 11.16 -3.71 4.06
N ILE A 141 10.67 -2.46 4.09
CA ILE A 141 10.68 -1.61 5.28
C ILE A 141 9.38 -1.75 6.09
N TRP A 142 8.24 -1.69 5.41
CA TRP A 142 6.94 -1.63 6.09
C TRP A 142 6.20 -2.98 6.14
N LEU A 143 6.30 -3.82 5.12
CA LEU A 143 5.56 -5.09 5.04
C LEU A 143 5.92 -6.08 6.18
N PRO A 144 7.19 -6.22 6.63
CA PRO A 144 7.50 -7.07 7.78
C PRO A 144 6.71 -6.70 9.03
N LYS A 145 6.44 -5.41 9.25
CA LYS A 145 5.65 -4.92 10.39
C LYS A 145 4.19 -5.33 10.24
N VAL A 146 3.60 -5.17 9.06
CA VAL A 146 2.23 -5.60 8.76
C VAL A 146 2.06 -7.09 8.99
N LEU A 147 2.94 -7.92 8.41
CA LEU A 147 2.87 -9.38 8.54
C LEU A 147 3.04 -9.83 9.99
N LYS A 148 3.93 -9.18 10.76
CA LYS A 148 4.11 -9.47 12.19
C LYS A 148 2.85 -9.11 13.00
N GLN A 149 2.25 -7.94 12.78
CA GLN A 149 1.02 -7.52 13.45
C GLN A 149 -0.13 -8.49 13.15
N ALA A 150 -0.26 -8.91 11.90
CA ALA A 150 -1.30 -9.84 11.48
C ALA A 150 -1.22 -11.23 12.12
N GLN A 151 -0.03 -11.66 12.54
CA GLN A 151 0.18 -12.92 13.26
C GLN A 151 -0.14 -12.83 14.76
N GLN A 152 -0.22 -11.63 15.32
CA GLN A 152 -0.52 -11.42 16.74
C GLN A 152 -2.03 -11.47 16.99
N SER A 153 -2.47 -12.40 17.83
CA SER A 153 -3.90 -12.69 18.05
C SER A 153 -4.61 -11.79 19.06
N SER A 154 -3.92 -10.88 19.74
CA SER A 154 -4.40 -10.35 21.03
C SER A 154 -4.80 -8.88 21.09
N SER A 155 -4.64 -8.10 20.03
CA SER A 155 -5.10 -6.71 20.02
C SER A 155 -5.54 -6.27 18.64
N ARG A 156 -6.59 -5.43 18.60
CA ARG A 156 -6.95 -4.73 17.36
C ARG A 156 -5.75 -3.85 16.99
N PRO A 157 -5.04 -4.13 15.89
CA PRO A 157 -3.85 -3.37 15.56
C PRO A 157 -4.24 -1.91 15.34
N GLN A 158 -3.41 -1.01 15.85
CA GLN A 158 -3.51 0.40 15.48
C GLN A 158 -2.75 0.57 14.18
N PRO A 159 -3.37 1.09 13.12
CA PRO A 159 -2.68 1.33 11.87
C PRO A 159 -1.52 2.30 12.09
N PHE A 160 -0.40 2.03 11.46
CA PHE A 160 0.72 2.97 11.46
C PHE A 160 0.75 3.81 10.17
N VAL A 161 1.42 4.94 10.24
CA VAL A 161 1.64 5.83 9.10
C VAL A 161 3.13 5.90 8.80
N HIS A 162 3.49 5.80 7.51
CA HIS A 162 4.87 5.85 7.06
C HIS A 162 4.99 6.68 5.79
N ASN A 163 6.03 7.50 5.73
CA ASN A 163 6.33 8.38 4.61
C ASN A 163 7.50 7.82 3.81
N PHE A 164 7.40 7.86 2.49
CA PHE A 164 8.44 7.44 1.56
C PHE A 164 8.69 8.52 0.53
N LEU A 165 9.94 8.77 0.22
CA LEU A 165 10.35 9.65 -0.86
C LEU A 165 11.00 8.85 -1.97
N PHE A 166 10.49 9.04 -3.16
CA PHE A 166 11.02 8.46 -4.38
C PHE A 166 11.43 9.55 -5.39
N ASN A 167 12.34 9.19 -6.27
CA ASN A 167 12.67 9.91 -7.48
C ASN A 167 12.90 8.92 -8.60
N ASP A 168 12.03 8.96 -9.61
CA ASP A 168 12.06 8.05 -10.75
C ASP A 168 12.10 6.56 -10.33
N GLY A 169 11.29 6.21 -9.34
CA GLY A 169 11.18 4.86 -8.79
C GLY A 169 12.31 4.42 -7.85
N GLU A 170 13.32 5.27 -7.60
CA GLU A 170 14.37 5.03 -6.60
C GLU A 170 13.94 5.55 -5.23
N LEU A 171 14.02 4.71 -4.19
CA LEU A 171 13.75 5.10 -2.82
C LEU A 171 14.90 5.95 -2.27
N LEU A 172 14.65 7.22 -2.00
CA LEU A 172 15.65 8.16 -1.48
C LEU A 172 15.64 8.29 0.04
N ALA A 173 14.45 8.22 0.66
CA ALA A 173 14.31 8.37 2.11
C ALA A 173 12.96 7.80 2.59
N HIS A 174 12.87 7.51 3.87
CA HIS A 174 11.63 7.13 4.53
C HIS A 174 11.63 7.57 5.99
N GLU A 175 10.43 7.72 6.59
CA GLU A 175 10.29 8.00 8.01
C GLU A 175 8.95 7.48 8.56
N PRO A 176 8.93 6.88 9.76
CA PRO A 176 7.69 6.60 10.46
C PRO A 176 7.07 7.91 10.96
N VAL A 177 5.74 8.00 10.90
CA VAL A 177 4.99 9.14 11.42
C VAL A 177 4.41 8.79 12.79
N SER A 178 4.58 9.68 13.76
CA SER A 178 4.05 9.48 15.12
C SER A 178 2.52 9.55 15.19
N GLN A 179 1.88 9.99 14.12
CA GLN A 179 0.43 10.10 14.03
C GLN A 179 -0.20 8.72 13.87
N THR A 180 -1.23 8.45 14.68
CA THR A 180 -2.04 7.22 14.60
C THR A 180 -3.36 7.41 13.87
N GLN A 181 -3.75 8.65 13.59
CA GLN A 181 -4.98 8.95 12.87
C GLN A 181 -4.75 8.88 11.37
N LEU A 182 -5.51 8.03 10.68
CA LEU A 182 -5.51 7.92 9.22
C LEU A 182 -6.01 9.23 8.58
N SER A 183 -5.50 9.53 7.40
CA SER A 183 -5.91 10.70 6.61
C SER A 183 -7.37 10.64 6.22
N PHE A 184 -7.90 9.42 5.99
CA PHE A 184 -9.29 9.20 5.58
C PHE A 184 -9.93 8.02 6.31
N SER A 185 -11.26 8.08 6.44
CA SER A 185 -12.06 6.94 6.89
C SER A 185 -11.99 5.81 5.87
N VAL A 186 -11.71 4.59 6.34
CA VAL A 186 -11.63 3.42 5.46
C VAL A 186 -13.02 2.83 5.13
N THR A 187 -14.04 3.18 5.92
CA THR A 187 -15.39 2.59 5.83
C THR A 187 -16.42 3.47 5.13
N GLN A 188 -16.11 4.74 4.90
CA GLN A 188 -17.06 5.68 4.31
C GLN A 188 -16.73 5.92 2.84
N PRO A 189 -17.72 5.83 1.94
CA PRO A 189 -17.57 6.29 0.58
C PRO A 189 -17.17 7.77 0.55
N ARG A 190 -16.25 8.13 -0.31
CA ARG A 190 -15.89 9.53 -0.51
C ARG A 190 -16.73 10.11 -1.63
N ALA A 191 -17.54 11.10 -1.31
CA ALA A 191 -18.04 12.02 -2.33
C ALA A 191 -16.84 12.78 -2.93
N ALA A 192 -16.91 13.07 -4.23
CA ALA A 192 -15.87 13.69 -5.03
C ALA A 192 -15.40 15.05 -4.44
N GLN A 193 -14.55 15.02 -3.41
CA GLN A 193 -13.95 16.22 -2.81
C GLN A 193 -12.53 16.49 -3.32
N PHE A 194 -12.06 15.74 -4.32
CA PHE A 194 -10.86 16.06 -5.09
C PHE A 194 -11.21 16.68 -6.43
N VAL A 195 -12.06 17.69 -6.44
CA VAL A 195 -12.09 18.63 -7.56
C VAL A 195 -10.88 19.54 -7.38
N ARG A 196 -9.95 19.49 -8.32
CA ARG A 196 -8.85 20.44 -8.46
C ARG A 196 -9.42 21.84 -8.23
N GLN A 197 -8.96 22.53 -7.18
CA GLN A 197 -9.02 23.97 -7.19
C GLN A 197 -7.91 24.41 -8.16
N SER A 198 -8.33 24.73 -9.36
CA SER A 198 -7.54 25.42 -10.39
C SER A 198 -7.03 26.77 -9.90
#